data_0f9482d1cd3ef2ecfcfca6f29feccc9e
#
_entry.id   0f9482d1cd3ef2ecfcfca6f29feccc9e
#
_cell.length_a   1.000
_cell.length_b   1.000
_cell.length_c   1.000
_cell.angle_alpha   90.00
_cell.angle_beta   90.00
_cell.angle_gamma   90.00
#
_symmetry.space_group_name_H-M   'P 1'
#
loop_
_entity.id
_entity.type
_entity.pdbx_description
1 polymer ?
#
loop_
_entity_poly.entity_id
_entity_poly.type
_entity_poly.pdbx_seq_one_letter_code
_entity_poly.pdbx_strand_id
1 'polypeptide(L)'
;MNDKRVFQNGRRAFAVFRRGDFQYNGVMEKEHFEQAVTARFLRRVNRFIADIELSDGQIVQAHLANTGRMQELLRPGVAALVRPAKNPARKTAWDLIAVDHGGSWVCLAAAWANDFMREWLSKGRIAGFYDWKQIEWEKKIGNSRFDFAVTLQSGERWLLEVKSVNYVIDGHALFPDAPTTRGRRHVEELLALREEGWQVGVFFVTMGQPVVDVGFNVENDPEFARVMQRAIAEGVDVRAFSAEILPPDVYFRGERPIR
;
A
#
# COMPACT_ATOMS: atom_id res chain seq x y z
N MET A 1 17.42 -10.04 29.20
CA MET A 1 16.37 -10.81 29.88
C MET A 1 15.13 -10.74 29.02
N ASN A 2 14.85 -11.88 28.37
CA ASN A 2 13.70 -12.05 27.46
C ASN A 2 12.46 -12.34 28.29
N ASP A 3 11.50 -11.45 28.33
CA ASP A 3 10.18 -11.76 28.85
C ASP A 3 9.19 -11.93 27.69
N LYS A 4 9.14 -13.15 27.16
CA LYS A 4 8.10 -13.58 26.21
C LYS A 4 6.93 -14.08 27.04
N ARG A 5 5.93 -13.24 27.28
CA ARG A 5 4.65 -13.73 27.81
C ARG A 5 3.69 -13.97 26.64
N VAL A 6 3.51 -15.21 26.29
CA VAL A 6 2.42 -15.69 25.44
C VAL A 6 1.21 -15.89 26.35
N PHE A 7 0.12 -15.18 26.09
CA PHE A 7 -1.15 -15.41 26.78
C PHE A 7 -2.09 -16.17 25.88
N GLN A 8 -2.45 -17.39 26.29
CA GLN A 8 -3.64 -18.09 25.83
C GLN A 8 -4.87 -17.50 26.57
N ASN A 9 -5.97 -17.39 25.84
CA ASN A 9 -7.29 -16.89 26.25
C ASN A 9 -7.51 -15.39 26.07
N GLY A 10 -7.79 -14.98 24.81
CA GLY A 10 -8.66 -13.83 24.51
C GLY A 10 -8.26 -12.44 25.04
N ARG A 11 -7.09 -12.28 25.66
CA ARG A 11 -6.57 -11.01 26.17
C ARG A 11 -5.29 -10.64 25.43
N ARG A 12 -5.20 -9.40 24.99
CA ARG A 12 -4.12 -8.83 24.19
C ARG A 12 -2.78 -8.99 24.90
N ALA A 13 -1.79 -9.51 24.17
CA ALA A 13 -0.40 -9.52 24.58
C ALA A 13 0.25 -8.18 24.23
N PHE A 14 0.90 -7.55 25.21
CA PHE A 14 1.78 -6.41 24.98
C PHE A 14 3.16 -6.97 24.63
N ALA A 15 3.63 -6.72 23.42
CA ALA A 15 5.01 -6.99 23.05
C ALA A 15 5.81 -5.67 23.13
N VAL A 16 6.82 -5.64 23.96
CA VAL A 16 7.79 -4.53 24.01
C VAL A 16 8.86 -4.84 22.96
N PHE A 17 8.85 -4.13 21.84
CA PHE A 17 9.85 -4.27 20.80
C PHE A 17 10.93 -3.20 20.95
N ARG A 18 12.22 -3.59 20.83
CA ARG A 18 13.35 -2.68 20.75
C ARG A 18 13.67 -2.40 19.28
N ARG A 19 14.15 -1.20 18.97
CA ARG A 19 14.69 -0.84 17.65
C ARG A 19 15.79 -1.85 17.27
N GLY A 20 15.58 -2.68 16.26
CA GLY A 20 16.51 -3.70 15.78
C GLY A 20 15.96 -5.13 15.65
N ASP A 21 14.81 -5.45 16.23
CA ASP A 21 14.29 -6.82 16.28
C ASP A 21 13.31 -7.19 15.13
N PHE A 22 13.29 -6.42 14.04
CA PHE A 22 12.33 -6.63 12.96
C PHE A 22 12.85 -7.58 11.88
N GLN A 23 12.98 -8.87 12.20
CA GLN A 23 12.83 -9.95 11.21
C GLN A 23 11.44 -10.59 11.43
N TYR A 24 10.42 -10.00 10.82
CA TYR A 24 9.07 -10.55 10.89
C TYR A 24 8.80 -11.44 9.69
N ASN A 25 8.82 -12.75 9.89
CA ASN A 25 8.43 -13.79 8.92
C ASN A 25 6.89 -14.02 8.92
N GLY A 26 6.11 -12.97 8.99
CA GLY A 26 4.64 -13.09 8.94
C GLY A 26 4.13 -13.10 7.51
N VAL A 27 3.61 -14.23 7.06
CA VAL A 27 2.89 -14.36 5.79
C VAL A 27 1.54 -13.65 5.95
N MET A 28 1.19 -12.80 4.99
CA MET A 28 -0.15 -12.17 4.90
C MET A 28 -1.19 -13.18 4.43
N GLU A 29 -2.46 -12.89 4.66
CA GLU A 29 -3.56 -13.70 4.14
C GLU A 29 -3.44 -13.85 2.61
N LYS A 30 -3.53 -15.10 2.15
CA LYS A 30 -3.25 -15.52 0.76
C LYS A 30 -4.27 -14.99 -0.26
N GLU A 31 -5.36 -14.40 0.21
CA GLU A 31 -6.54 -14.06 -0.60
C GLU A 31 -6.26 -13.22 -1.84
N HIS A 32 -5.21 -12.38 -1.80
CA HIS A 32 -4.90 -11.46 -2.91
C HIS A 32 -4.32 -12.17 -4.13
N PHE A 33 -3.49 -13.17 -3.92
CA PHE A 33 -2.80 -13.92 -4.97
C PHE A 33 -3.29 -15.37 -5.11
N GLU A 34 -4.32 -15.78 -4.34
CA GLU A 34 -5.01 -17.04 -4.60
C GLU A 34 -5.59 -17.06 -6.00
N GLN A 35 -5.49 -18.20 -6.67
CA GLN A 35 -5.92 -18.40 -8.05
C GLN A 35 -5.19 -17.51 -9.09
N ALA A 36 -4.09 -16.86 -8.69
CA ALA A 36 -3.26 -16.15 -9.66
C ALA A 36 -2.59 -17.16 -10.61
N VAL A 37 -2.62 -16.85 -11.89
CA VAL A 37 -1.94 -17.60 -12.94
C VAL A 37 -0.95 -16.71 -13.67
N THR A 38 0.15 -17.32 -14.12
CA THR A 38 1.15 -16.62 -14.92
C THR A 38 0.63 -16.38 -16.32
N ALA A 39 0.89 -15.19 -16.83
CA ALA A 39 0.51 -14.72 -18.14
C ALA A 39 1.61 -13.79 -18.69
N ARG A 40 1.40 -13.24 -19.88
CA ARG A 40 2.28 -12.24 -20.50
C ARG A 40 1.50 -10.96 -20.76
N PHE A 41 2.01 -9.82 -20.30
CA PHE A 41 1.44 -8.53 -20.64
C PHE A 41 1.78 -8.18 -22.09
N LEU A 42 0.77 -7.81 -22.89
CA LEU A 42 0.96 -7.43 -24.28
C LEU A 42 0.95 -5.91 -24.45
N ARG A 43 -0.12 -5.26 -24.00
CA ARG A 43 -0.26 -3.81 -24.08
C ARG A 43 -1.35 -3.28 -23.16
N ARG A 44 -1.26 -2.01 -22.81
CA ARG A 44 -2.33 -1.26 -22.16
C ARG A 44 -3.28 -0.69 -23.22
N VAL A 45 -4.52 -1.14 -23.24
CA VAL A 45 -5.54 -0.70 -24.21
C VAL A 45 -6.07 0.68 -23.84
N ASN A 46 -6.32 0.88 -22.54
CA ASN A 46 -6.73 2.16 -21.97
C ASN A 46 -6.36 2.21 -20.47
N ARG A 47 -6.84 3.22 -19.75
CA ARG A 47 -6.53 3.41 -18.33
C ARG A 47 -6.81 2.18 -17.47
N PHE A 48 -7.80 1.36 -17.79
CA PHE A 48 -8.30 0.27 -16.97
C PHE A 48 -8.25 -1.11 -17.61
N ILE A 49 -7.82 -1.22 -18.87
CA ILE A 49 -7.82 -2.47 -19.63
C ILE A 49 -6.45 -2.73 -20.22
N ALA A 50 -6.01 -3.98 -20.09
CA ALA A 50 -4.80 -4.51 -20.72
C ALA A 50 -5.11 -5.77 -21.53
N ASP A 51 -4.43 -5.96 -22.65
CA ASP A 51 -4.41 -7.22 -23.39
C ASP A 51 -3.30 -8.11 -22.79
N ILE A 52 -3.65 -9.34 -22.48
CA ILE A 52 -2.83 -10.34 -21.79
C ILE A 52 -2.87 -11.64 -22.58
N GLU A 53 -1.74 -12.29 -22.74
CA GLU A 53 -1.62 -13.64 -23.30
C GLU A 53 -1.52 -14.66 -22.14
N LEU A 54 -2.48 -15.56 -22.05
CA LEU A 54 -2.48 -16.67 -21.10
C LEU A 54 -1.48 -17.76 -21.52
N SER A 55 -1.18 -18.71 -20.65
CA SER A 55 -0.23 -19.80 -20.90
C SER A 55 -0.63 -20.74 -22.04
N ASP A 56 -1.92 -20.80 -22.38
CA ASP A 56 -2.46 -21.57 -23.53
C ASP A 56 -2.42 -20.80 -24.85
N GLY A 57 -1.87 -19.58 -24.86
CA GLY A 57 -1.79 -18.69 -26.02
C GLY A 57 -3.07 -17.86 -26.28
N GLN A 58 -4.11 -18.00 -25.46
CA GLN A 58 -5.31 -17.20 -25.61
C GLN A 58 -5.01 -15.75 -25.20
N ILE A 59 -5.43 -14.80 -26.05
CA ILE A 59 -5.37 -13.37 -25.73
C ILE A 59 -6.70 -12.95 -25.10
N VAL A 60 -6.62 -12.39 -23.89
CA VAL A 60 -7.78 -11.94 -23.11
C VAL A 60 -7.59 -10.49 -22.67
N GLN A 61 -8.71 -9.83 -22.36
CA GLN A 61 -8.70 -8.52 -21.71
C GLN A 61 -8.78 -8.67 -20.20
N ALA A 62 -7.82 -8.06 -19.49
CA ALA A 62 -7.80 -7.99 -18.05
C ALA A 62 -8.04 -6.56 -17.56
N HIS A 63 -8.75 -6.44 -16.44
CA HIS A 63 -8.92 -5.16 -15.75
C HIS A 63 -7.64 -4.81 -14.99
N LEU A 64 -7.22 -3.56 -15.10
CA LEU A 64 -6.09 -2.98 -14.37
C LEU A 64 -6.63 -1.95 -13.37
N ALA A 65 -6.61 -2.30 -12.09
CA ALA A 65 -7.14 -1.46 -10.99
C ALA A 65 -6.13 -0.39 -10.54
N ASN A 66 -5.54 0.31 -11.51
CA ASN A 66 -4.58 1.38 -11.23
C ASN A 66 -4.60 2.42 -12.34
N THR A 67 -4.73 3.69 -11.97
CA THR A 67 -4.78 4.82 -12.91
C THR A 67 -3.42 5.45 -13.18
N GLY A 68 -2.37 5.04 -12.47
CA GLY A 68 -0.99 5.47 -12.66
C GLY A 68 -0.47 5.15 -14.06
N ARG A 69 0.58 5.83 -14.47
CA ARG A 69 1.18 5.60 -15.80
C ARG A 69 1.90 4.26 -15.87
N MET A 70 2.72 3.96 -14.88
CA MET A 70 3.47 2.69 -14.71
C MET A 70 4.18 2.22 -16.01
N GLN A 71 4.71 3.15 -16.79
CA GLN A 71 5.33 2.85 -18.10
C GLN A 71 6.57 1.97 -17.97
N GLU A 72 7.29 2.12 -16.88
CA GLU A 72 8.46 1.32 -16.52
C GLU A 72 8.12 -0.13 -16.18
N LEU A 73 6.91 -0.38 -15.68
CA LEU A 73 6.40 -1.70 -15.31
C LEU A 73 5.65 -2.39 -16.46
N LEU A 74 4.80 -1.65 -17.16
CA LEU A 74 3.90 -2.19 -18.19
C LEU A 74 4.58 -2.23 -19.58
N ARG A 75 5.65 -3.02 -19.69
CA ARG A 75 6.38 -3.22 -20.94
C ARG A 75 5.86 -4.44 -21.68
N PRO A 76 5.62 -4.37 -23.00
CA PRO A 76 5.21 -5.54 -23.78
C PRO A 76 6.15 -6.74 -23.58
N GLY A 77 5.57 -7.91 -23.33
CA GLY A 77 6.32 -9.15 -23.14
C GLY A 77 6.71 -9.48 -21.70
N VAL A 78 6.53 -8.57 -20.73
CA VAL A 78 6.85 -8.88 -19.33
C VAL A 78 5.92 -9.97 -18.78
N ALA A 79 6.45 -10.80 -17.90
CA ALA A 79 5.63 -11.76 -17.17
C ALA A 79 4.62 -11.03 -16.29
N ALA A 80 3.42 -11.55 -16.24
CA ALA A 80 2.31 -10.97 -15.50
C ALA A 80 1.62 -12.02 -14.64
N LEU A 81 0.97 -11.59 -13.57
CA LEU A 81 0.01 -12.38 -12.82
C LEU A 81 -1.38 -11.84 -13.07
N VAL A 82 -2.27 -12.73 -13.45
CA VAL A 82 -3.70 -12.44 -13.60
C VAL A 82 -4.49 -13.40 -12.72
N ARG A 83 -5.67 -12.98 -12.28
CA ARG A 83 -6.60 -13.85 -11.57
C ARG A 83 -8.00 -13.69 -12.14
N PRO A 84 -8.87 -14.70 -12.00
CA PRO A 84 -10.28 -14.58 -12.35
C PRO A 84 -10.93 -13.40 -11.59
N ALA A 85 -11.80 -12.67 -12.27
CA ALA A 85 -12.56 -11.59 -11.64
C ALA A 85 -13.52 -12.17 -10.60
N LYS A 86 -13.54 -11.61 -9.38
CA LYS A 86 -14.48 -12.02 -8.32
C LYS A 86 -15.95 -11.84 -8.73
N ASN A 87 -16.25 -10.85 -9.57
CA ASN A 87 -17.62 -10.64 -10.08
C ASN A 87 -17.74 -11.15 -11.53
N PRO A 88 -18.45 -12.27 -11.77
CA PRO A 88 -18.57 -12.86 -13.10
C PRO A 88 -19.40 -12.01 -14.08
N ALA A 89 -20.19 -11.04 -13.59
CA ALA A 89 -20.98 -10.15 -14.44
C ALA A 89 -20.14 -9.01 -15.06
N ARG A 90 -18.86 -8.88 -14.73
CA ARG A 90 -17.97 -7.88 -15.33
C ARG A 90 -17.66 -8.21 -16.80
N LYS A 91 -17.45 -7.14 -17.59
CA LYS A 91 -17.03 -7.28 -19.00
C LYS A 91 -15.68 -7.97 -19.16
N THR A 92 -14.76 -7.80 -18.19
CA THR A 92 -13.46 -8.47 -18.16
C THR A 92 -13.49 -9.62 -17.17
N ALA A 93 -13.19 -10.83 -17.63
CA ALA A 93 -13.15 -12.02 -16.80
C ALA A 93 -11.88 -12.12 -15.93
N TRP A 94 -10.89 -11.28 -16.18
CA TRP A 94 -9.58 -11.30 -15.53
C TRP A 94 -9.21 -9.96 -14.90
N ASP A 95 -8.45 -10.01 -13.79
CA ASP A 95 -7.74 -8.89 -13.19
C ASP A 95 -6.24 -9.05 -13.44
N LEU A 96 -5.58 -8.02 -13.97
CA LEU A 96 -4.12 -7.93 -14.00
C LEU A 96 -3.66 -7.40 -12.64
N ILE A 97 -2.99 -8.25 -11.85
CA ILE A 97 -2.70 -7.96 -10.44
C ILE A 97 -1.23 -7.66 -10.16
N ALA A 98 -0.31 -8.22 -10.93
CA ALA A 98 1.11 -7.94 -10.81
C ALA A 98 1.84 -8.13 -12.13
N VAL A 99 3.04 -7.55 -12.23
CA VAL A 99 4.01 -7.82 -13.30
C VAL A 99 5.38 -8.10 -12.71
N ASP A 100 6.20 -8.84 -13.42
CA ASP A 100 7.61 -9.00 -13.08
C ASP A 100 8.39 -7.75 -13.47
N HIS A 101 9.20 -7.26 -12.54
CA HIS A 101 10.13 -6.18 -12.79
C HIS A 101 11.48 -6.51 -12.14
N GLY A 102 12.45 -6.90 -12.98
CA GLY A 102 13.80 -7.26 -12.51
C GLY A 102 13.83 -8.47 -11.57
N GLY A 103 12.95 -9.44 -11.76
CA GLY A 103 12.84 -10.65 -10.93
C GLY A 103 12.01 -10.48 -9.67
N SER A 104 11.32 -9.35 -9.52
CA SER A 104 10.40 -9.07 -8.40
C SER A 104 8.97 -8.88 -8.93
N TRP A 105 8.01 -9.56 -8.30
CA TRP A 105 6.60 -9.30 -8.59
C TRP A 105 6.16 -7.97 -8.00
N VAL A 106 5.67 -7.06 -8.84
CA VAL A 106 5.17 -5.74 -8.42
C VAL A 106 3.66 -5.72 -8.54
N CYS A 107 2.98 -5.52 -7.40
CA CYS A 107 1.52 -5.41 -7.36
C CYS A 107 1.05 -4.14 -8.07
N LEU A 108 0.10 -4.29 -8.98
CA LEU A 108 -0.51 -3.19 -9.72
C LEU A 108 -1.82 -2.70 -9.11
N ALA A 109 -2.45 -3.49 -8.24
CA ALA A 109 -3.73 -3.16 -7.62
C ALA A 109 -3.53 -2.14 -6.48
N ALA A 110 -3.59 -0.84 -6.78
CA ALA A 110 -3.29 0.23 -5.83
C ALA A 110 -4.14 0.16 -4.54
N ALA A 111 -5.40 -0.28 -4.63
CA ALA A 111 -6.27 -0.43 -3.47
C ALA A 111 -5.78 -1.47 -2.45
N TRP A 112 -4.95 -2.44 -2.87
CA TRP A 112 -4.41 -3.45 -1.96
C TRP A 112 -3.41 -2.89 -0.94
N ALA A 113 -2.87 -1.70 -1.16
CA ALA A 113 -2.11 -0.98 -0.15
C ALA A 113 -2.94 -0.77 1.14
N ASN A 114 -4.25 -0.47 0.98
CA ASN A 114 -5.17 -0.32 2.11
C ASN A 114 -5.46 -1.68 2.78
N ASP A 115 -5.59 -2.76 1.99
CA ASP A 115 -5.79 -4.10 2.55
C ASP A 115 -4.56 -4.56 3.34
N PHE A 116 -3.35 -4.31 2.82
CA PHE A 116 -2.10 -4.59 3.52
C PHE A 116 -1.98 -3.78 4.80
N MET A 117 -2.25 -2.47 4.73
CA MET A 117 -2.21 -1.61 5.91
C MET A 117 -3.23 -2.03 6.96
N ARG A 118 -4.44 -2.41 6.56
CA ARG A 118 -5.48 -2.94 7.46
C ARG A 118 -4.97 -4.15 8.23
N GLU A 119 -4.39 -5.11 7.54
CA GLU A 119 -3.83 -6.30 8.15
C GLU A 119 -2.68 -5.96 9.11
N TRP A 120 -1.75 -5.09 8.69
CA TRP A 120 -0.60 -4.70 9.51
C TRP A 120 -1.02 -3.97 10.78
N LEU A 121 -1.97 -3.05 10.69
CA LEU A 121 -2.56 -2.37 11.85
C LEU A 121 -3.27 -3.38 12.77
N SER A 122 -4.15 -4.22 12.21
CA SER A 122 -4.92 -5.20 12.99
C SER A 122 -4.05 -6.22 13.71
N LYS A 123 -2.92 -6.60 13.10
CA LYS A 123 -1.94 -7.53 13.69
C LYS A 123 -0.89 -6.84 14.57
N GLY A 124 -1.01 -5.52 14.81
CA GLY A 124 -0.07 -4.75 15.62
C GLY A 124 1.35 -4.74 15.06
N ARG A 125 1.51 -4.66 13.73
CA ARG A 125 2.82 -4.62 13.08
C ARG A 125 3.37 -3.20 12.92
N ILE A 126 2.52 -2.20 13.09
CA ILE A 126 2.89 -0.79 12.95
C ILE A 126 3.23 -0.21 14.32
N ALA A 127 4.45 0.30 14.44
CA ALA A 127 4.92 0.93 15.69
C ALA A 127 4.00 2.08 16.10
N GLY A 128 3.64 2.14 17.38
CA GLY A 128 2.71 3.14 17.93
C GLY A 128 1.23 2.76 17.82
N PHE A 129 0.89 1.67 17.11
CA PHE A 129 -0.50 1.22 16.94
C PHE A 129 -0.75 -0.20 17.48
N TYR A 130 0.03 -0.65 18.46
CA TYR A 130 -0.12 -2.02 19.01
C TYR A 130 -1.35 -2.17 19.89
N ASP A 131 -1.73 -1.09 20.59
CA ASP A 131 -2.77 -1.05 21.61
C ASP A 131 -4.05 -0.36 21.12
N TRP A 132 -4.36 -0.53 19.82
CA TRP A 132 -5.59 0.02 19.29
C TRP A 132 -6.82 -0.56 20.01
N LYS A 133 -7.79 0.32 20.26
CA LYS A 133 -9.10 -0.02 20.83
C LYS A 133 -10.09 -0.28 19.69
N GLN A 134 -10.02 0.53 18.64
CA GLN A 134 -10.91 0.50 17.49
C GLN A 134 -10.16 0.91 16.23
N ILE A 135 -10.41 0.20 15.13
CA ILE A 135 -9.98 0.58 13.78
C ILE A 135 -11.23 0.68 12.92
N GLU A 136 -11.45 1.83 12.31
CA GLU A 136 -12.51 2.06 11.32
C GLU A 136 -11.83 2.31 9.97
N TRP A 137 -12.38 1.75 8.90
CA TRP A 137 -11.94 1.99 7.53
C TRP A 137 -12.89 2.89 6.80
N GLU A 138 -12.36 3.61 5.80
CA GLU A 138 -13.12 4.55 4.97
C GLU A 138 -13.88 5.57 5.82
N LYS A 139 -13.23 6.13 6.84
CA LYS A 139 -13.85 7.07 7.77
C LYS A 139 -14.22 8.37 7.09
N LYS A 140 -15.51 8.66 7.02
CA LYS A 140 -16.01 9.93 6.50
C LYS A 140 -15.95 11.00 7.59
N ILE A 141 -15.29 12.13 7.29
CA ILE A 141 -15.27 13.34 8.11
C ILE A 141 -15.49 14.53 7.17
N GLY A 142 -16.52 15.30 7.42
CA GLY A 142 -16.91 16.39 6.50
C GLY A 142 -17.18 15.85 5.08
N ASN A 143 -16.47 16.41 4.11
CA ASN A 143 -16.58 16.04 2.71
C ASN A 143 -15.53 15.02 2.27
N SER A 144 -14.63 14.60 3.15
CA SER A 144 -13.56 13.66 2.86
C SER A 144 -13.76 12.31 3.51
N ARG A 145 -13.12 11.31 2.91
CA ARG A 145 -13.09 9.95 3.39
C ARG A 145 -11.63 9.51 3.49
N PHE A 146 -11.19 9.29 4.73
CA PHE A 146 -9.85 8.84 5.07
C PHE A 146 -9.81 7.32 5.13
N ASP A 147 -8.67 6.73 4.79
CA ASP A 147 -8.54 5.29 4.67
C ASP A 147 -8.76 4.59 6.03
N PHE A 148 -8.24 5.16 7.12
CA PHE A 148 -8.42 4.62 8.46
C PHE A 148 -8.64 5.71 9.51
N ALA A 149 -9.48 5.37 10.51
CA ALA A 149 -9.47 6.03 11.80
C ALA A 149 -9.12 4.99 12.88
N VAL A 150 -8.11 5.28 13.69
CA VAL A 150 -7.64 4.40 14.76
C VAL A 150 -7.81 5.11 16.09
N THR A 151 -8.47 4.44 17.05
CA THR A 151 -8.54 4.89 18.45
C THR A 151 -7.69 3.96 19.28
N LEU A 152 -6.72 4.51 20.01
CA LEU A 152 -5.86 3.77 20.93
C LEU A 152 -6.55 3.55 22.28
N GLN A 153 -6.03 2.67 23.12
CA GLN A 153 -6.55 2.44 24.47
C GLN A 153 -6.42 3.69 25.34
N SER A 154 -5.42 4.54 25.07
CA SER A 154 -5.25 5.85 25.71
C SER A 154 -6.40 6.85 25.43
N GLY A 155 -7.23 6.58 24.41
CA GLY A 155 -8.23 7.50 23.90
C GLY A 155 -7.72 8.39 22.77
N GLU A 156 -6.45 8.32 22.43
CA GLU A 156 -5.87 9.06 21.29
C GLU A 156 -6.48 8.61 19.97
N ARG A 157 -6.82 9.55 19.11
CA ARG A 157 -7.51 9.30 17.84
C ARG A 157 -6.63 9.70 16.67
N TRP A 158 -6.46 8.78 15.75
CA TRP A 158 -5.66 8.93 14.54
C TRP A 158 -6.52 8.89 13.28
N LEU A 159 -6.17 9.72 12.29
CA LEU A 159 -6.61 9.58 10.90
C LEU A 159 -5.41 9.27 10.03
N LEU A 160 -5.53 8.22 9.24
CA LEU A 160 -4.45 7.76 8.37
C LEU A 160 -4.92 7.75 6.92
N GLU A 161 -4.09 8.30 6.06
CA GLU A 161 -4.23 8.25 4.61
C GLU A 161 -3.11 7.36 4.05
N VAL A 162 -3.46 6.38 3.23
CA VAL A 162 -2.52 5.41 2.65
C VAL A 162 -2.28 5.72 1.17
N LYS A 163 -1.03 5.67 0.76
CA LYS A 163 -0.60 5.90 -0.63
C LYS A 163 0.17 4.69 -1.16
N SER A 164 -0.34 4.07 -2.21
CA SER A 164 0.40 3.05 -2.96
C SER A 164 1.49 3.68 -3.80
N VAL A 165 2.71 3.16 -3.71
CA VAL A 165 3.88 3.66 -4.45
C VAL A 165 4.45 2.56 -5.32
N ASN A 166 4.42 2.75 -6.64
CA ASN A 166 4.92 1.79 -7.63
C ASN A 166 6.02 2.36 -8.52
N TYR A 167 6.32 3.65 -8.43
CA TYR A 167 7.38 4.28 -9.21
C TYR A 167 8.68 4.22 -8.43
N VAL A 168 9.62 3.40 -8.90
CA VAL A 168 10.91 3.15 -8.24
C VAL A 168 12.03 3.31 -9.25
N ILE A 169 13.05 4.11 -8.89
CA ILE A 169 14.28 4.32 -9.67
C ILE A 169 15.45 3.96 -8.75
N ASP A 170 16.28 3.02 -9.16
CA ASP A 170 17.50 2.61 -8.44
C ASP A 170 17.27 2.30 -6.94
N GLY A 171 16.12 1.68 -6.64
CA GLY A 171 15.72 1.35 -5.27
C GLY A 171 15.09 2.51 -4.48
N HIS A 172 14.94 3.68 -5.07
CA HIS A 172 14.29 4.84 -4.47
C HIS A 172 12.85 4.96 -4.97
N ALA A 173 11.89 4.71 -4.07
CA ALA A 173 10.48 4.86 -4.40
C ALA A 173 10.07 6.33 -4.36
N LEU A 174 9.30 6.78 -5.35
CA LEU A 174 8.90 8.18 -5.51
C LEU A 174 7.37 8.31 -5.67
N PHE A 175 6.76 9.20 -4.90
CA PHE A 175 5.35 9.52 -5.02
C PHE A 175 5.14 11.03 -5.25
N PRO A 176 4.23 11.40 -6.13
CA PRO A 176 3.40 10.58 -7.02
C PRO A 176 4.10 10.27 -8.37
N ASP A 177 3.58 9.29 -9.11
CA ASP A 177 3.99 8.97 -10.48
C ASP A 177 3.40 9.93 -11.52
N ALA A 178 2.41 10.73 -11.13
CA ALA A 178 1.79 11.80 -11.92
C ALA A 178 1.16 12.84 -10.97
N PRO A 179 0.93 14.10 -11.43
CA PRO A 179 0.34 15.15 -10.61
C PRO A 179 -0.97 14.71 -9.94
N THR A 180 -1.10 14.94 -8.63
CA THR A 180 -2.21 14.47 -7.81
C THR A 180 -2.91 15.56 -7.01
N THR A 181 -3.84 16.27 -7.63
CA THR A 181 -4.65 17.29 -6.95
C THR A 181 -5.44 16.72 -5.76
N ARG A 182 -5.97 15.49 -5.93
CA ARG A 182 -6.68 14.80 -4.84
C ARG A 182 -5.72 14.47 -3.68
N GLY A 183 -4.51 14.01 -3.98
CA GLY A 183 -3.51 13.71 -2.95
C GLY A 183 -3.15 14.93 -2.11
N ARG A 184 -2.93 16.09 -2.77
CA ARG A 184 -2.66 17.36 -2.10
C ARG A 184 -3.81 17.75 -1.18
N ARG A 185 -5.06 17.74 -1.69
CA ARG A 185 -6.24 18.07 -0.91
C ARG A 185 -6.37 17.21 0.35
N HIS A 186 -6.18 15.89 0.23
CA HIS A 186 -6.25 15.00 1.39
C HIS A 186 -5.22 15.34 2.47
N VAL A 187 -3.99 15.72 2.09
CA VAL A 187 -2.96 16.15 3.05
C VAL A 187 -3.33 17.48 3.71
N GLU A 188 -3.87 18.44 2.96
CA GLU A 188 -4.34 19.72 3.49
C GLU A 188 -5.52 19.55 4.46
N GLU A 189 -6.43 18.63 4.16
CA GLU A 189 -7.55 18.28 5.05
C GLU A 189 -7.07 17.59 6.34
N LEU A 190 -6.04 16.73 6.26
CA LEU A 190 -5.42 16.14 7.46
C LEU A 190 -4.80 17.23 8.35
N LEU A 191 -4.12 18.22 7.76
CA LEU A 191 -3.57 19.35 8.51
C LEU A 191 -4.67 20.13 9.24
N ALA A 192 -5.79 20.43 8.59
CA ALA A 192 -6.91 21.10 9.23
C ALA A 192 -7.51 20.28 10.39
N LEU A 193 -7.67 18.95 10.21
CA LEU A 193 -8.22 18.07 11.24
C LEU A 193 -7.28 17.91 12.43
N ARG A 194 -5.98 18.09 12.24
CA ARG A 194 -5.01 18.10 13.34
C ARG A 194 -5.29 19.25 14.32
N GLU A 195 -5.69 20.43 13.81
CA GLU A 195 -6.11 21.56 14.64
C GLU A 195 -7.37 21.25 15.47
N GLU A 196 -8.21 20.31 15.00
CA GLU A 196 -9.39 19.81 15.71
C GLU A 196 -9.07 18.71 16.74
N GLY A 197 -7.78 18.40 16.95
CA GLY A 197 -7.31 17.46 17.97
C GLY A 197 -7.17 16.00 17.48
N TRP A 198 -7.20 15.75 16.18
CA TRP A 198 -6.80 14.48 15.63
C TRP A 198 -5.27 14.36 15.55
N GLN A 199 -4.75 13.18 15.84
CA GLN A 199 -3.44 12.78 15.32
C GLN A 199 -3.62 12.36 13.87
N VAL A 200 -2.67 12.70 13.01
CA VAL A 200 -2.82 12.47 11.57
C VAL A 200 -1.55 11.86 10.97
N GLY A 201 -1.74 10.95 10.01
CA GLY A 201 -0.61 10.31 9.34
C GLY A 201 -0.85 10.08 7.85
N VAL A 202 0.25 10.13 7.08
CA VAL A 202 0.29 9.72 5.68
C VAL A 202 1.28 8.57 5.53
N PHE A 203 0.76 7.38 5.16
CA PHE A 203 1.53 6.15 5.11
C PHE A 203 1.69 5.67 3.66
N PHE A 204 2.94 5.62 3.21
CA PHE A 204 3.28 5.13 1.88
C PHE A 204 3.51 3.61 1.92
N VAL A 205 3.01 2.88 0.93
CA VAL A 205 3.15 1.43 0.83
C VAL A 205 3.71 1.06 -0.53
N THR A 206 4.88 0.45 -0.53
CA THR A 206 5.47 -0.17 -1.72
C THR A 206 5.17 -1.66 -1.72
N MET A 207 4.74 -2.18 -2.87
CA MET A 207 4.21 -3.54 -2.98
C MET A 207 5.00 -4.35 -4.02
N GLY A 208 6.13 -4.93 -3.60
CA GLY A 208 6.87 -5.91 -4.38
C GLY A 208 8.30 -5.52 -4.74
N GLN A 209 8.54 -4.29 -5.22
CA GLN A 209 9.90 -3.88 -5.55
C GLN A 209 10.76 -3.72 -4.27
N PRO A 210 12.02 -4.17 -4.29
CA PRO A 210 12.97 -3.81 -3.24
C PRO A 210 13.17 -2.29 -3.22
N VAL A 211 12.98 -1.67 -2.04
CA VAL A 211 13.17 -0.23 -1.87
C VAL A 211 14.07 0.08 -0.69
N VAL A 212 14.94 1.08 -0.87
CA VAL A 212 15.83 1.63 0.16
C VAL A 212 15.08 2.68 0.98
N ASP A 213 14.38 3.58 0.30
CA ASP A 213 13.61 4.69 0.89
C ASP A 213 12.41 5.07 0.01
N VAL A 214 11.60 5.98 0.54
CA VAL A 214 10.49 6.60 -0.18
C VAL A 214 10.64 8.12 -0.13
N GLY A 215 10.52 8.77 -1.26
CA GLY A 215 10.63 10.22 -1.40
C GLY A 215 9.46 10.86 -2.15
N PHE A 216 9.45 12.18 -2.18
CA PHE A 216 8.47 12.96 -2.93
C PHE A 216 8.99 13.29 -4.31
N ASN A 217 8.18 12.99 -5.33
CA ASN A 217 8.54 13.21 -6.72
C ASN A 217 8.36 14.68 -7.12
N VAL A 218 9.38 15.48 -6.83
CA VAL A 218 9.37 16.92 -7.12
C VAL A 218 9.24 17.21 -8.61
N GLU A 219 9.80 16.34 -9.47
CA GLU A 219 9.73 16.52 -10.92
C GLU A 219 8.30 16.35 -11.44
N ASN A 220 7.55 15.39 -10.92
CA ASN A 220 6.19 15.11 -11.37
C ASN A 220 5.13 15.98 -10.67
N ASP A 221 5.31 16.28 -9.38
CA ASP A 221 4.37 17.13 -8.62
C ASP A 221 5.09 17.93 -7.53
N PRO A 222 5.72 19.07 -7.88
CA PRO A 222 6.42 19.93 -6.92
C PRO A 222 5.46 20.45 -5.84
N GLU A 223 4.20 20.68 -6.18
CA GLU A 223 3.20 21.16 -5.21
C GLU A 223 2.85 20.09 -4.18
N PHE A 224 2.75 18.82 -4.56
CA PHE A 224 2.58 17.74 -3.61
C PHE A 224 3.77 17.63 -2.66
N ALA A 225 4.99 17.70 -3.20
CA ALA A 225 6.21 17.66 -2.40
C ALA A 225 6.25 18.81 -1.38
N ARG A 226 5.88 20.05 -1.80
CA ARG A 226 5.80 21.21 -0.91
C ARG A 226 4.78 21.02 0.20
N VAL A 227 3.58 20.50 -0.13
CA VAL A 227 2.53 20.24 0.86
C VAL A 227 2.98 19.17 1.86
N MET A 228 3.66 18.11 1.40
CA MET A 228 4.19 17.07 2.29
C MET A 228 5.30 17.57 3.20
N GLN A 229 6.22 18.40 2.70
CA GLN A 229 7.26 19.03 3.53
C GLN A 229 6.65 19.91 4.63
N ARG A 230 5.63 20.70 4.28
CA ARG A 230 4.85 21.47 5.25
C ARG A 230 4.17 20.55 6.27
N ALA A 231 3.52 19.49 5.82
CA ALA A 231 2.84 18.53 6.70
C ALA A 231 3.80 17.90 7.71
N ILE A 232 5.01 17.50 7.29
CA ILE A 232 6.05 16.99 8.17
C ILE A 232 6.46 18.06 9.20
N ALA A 233 6.70 19.28 8.76
CA ALA A 233 7.10 20.39 9.65
C ALA A 233 6.00 20.72 10.69
N GLU A 234 4.74 20.57 10.33
CA GLU A 234 3.59 20.75 11.22
C GLU A 234 3.23 19.49 12.02
N GLY A 235 4.04 18.41 11.95
CA GLY A 235 3.94 17.23 12.80
C GLY A 235 2.94 16.17 12.34
N VAL A 236 2.64 16.09 11.05
CA VAL A 236 1.99 14.92 10.46
C VAL A 236 2.95 13.74 10.51
N ASP A 237 2.50 12.59 10.99
CA ASP A 237 3.30 11.35 11.00
C ASP A 237 3.40 10.78 9.59
N VAL A 238 4.58 10.89 8.98
CA VAL A 238 4.82 10.41 7.62
C VAL A 238 5.73 9.20 7.66
N ARG A 239 5.21 8.05 7.23
CA ARG A 239 5.95 6.78 7.21
C ARG A 239 5.83 6.06 5.88
N ALA A 240 6.77 5.19 5.64
CA ALA A 240 6.74 4.30 4.49
C ALA A 240 6.95 2.85 4.92
N PHE A 241 6.26 1.94 4.25
CA PHE A 241 6.31 0.50 4.52
C PHE A 241 6.49 -0.26 3.22
N SER A 242 7.15 -1.41 3.29
CA SER A 242 7.33 -2.26 2.13
C SER A 242 6.78 -3.66 2.34
N ALA A 243 6.24 -4.22 1.27
CA ALA A 243 5.88 -5.62 1.14
C ALA A 243 6.72 -6.28 0.05
N GLU A 244 7.06 -7.54 0.23
CA GLU A 244 7.59 -8.41 -0.82
C GLU A 244 6.51 -9.40 -1.24
N ILE A 245 6.41 -9.64 -2.55
CA ILE A 245 5.41 -10.52 -3.13
C ILE A 245 6.11 -11.77 -3.65
N LEU A 246 5.81 -12.90 -3.02
CA LEU A 246 6.24 -14.24 -3.41
C LEU A 246 4.99 -15.13 -3.55
N PRO A 247 4.26 -15.04 -4.66
CA PRO A 247 2.94 -15.67 -4.79
C PRO A 247 2.92 -17.15 -4.40
N PRO A 248 1.90 -17.58 -3.64
CA PRO A 248 0.70 -16.81 -3.24
C PRO A 248 0.89 -15.91 -2.02
N ASP A 249 2.07 -15.86 -1.43
CA ASP A 249 2.35 -15.18 -0.17
C ASP A 249 2.80 -13.72 -0.37
N VAL A 250 2.50 -12.88 0.63
CA VAL A 250 2.97 -11.50 0.74
C VAL A 250 3.63 -11.32 2.10
N TYR A 251 4.80 -10.73 2.12
CA TYR A 251 5.61 -10.55 3.33
C TYR A 251 5.75 -9.08 3.68
N PHE A 252 5.41 -8.71 4.91
CA PHE A 252 5.73 -7.40 5.45
C PHE A 252 7.24 -7.27 5.65
N ARG A 253 7.87 -6.30 5.00
CA ARG A 253 9.33 -6.07 5.07
C ARG A 253 9.71 -4.88 5.94
N GLY A 254 8.75 -4.35 6.70
CA GLY A 254 8.98 -3.29 7.68
C GLY A 254 8.96 -1.89 7.10
N GLU A 255 9.32 -0.96 7.96
CA GLU A 255 9.38 0.47 7.67
C GLU A 255 10.60 0.83 6.81
N ARG A 256 10.44 1.85 5.97
CA ARG A 256 11.49 2.42 5.13
C ARG A 256 11.65 3.90 5.47
N PRO A 257 12.86 4.45 5.36
CA PRO A 257 13.09 5.89 5.55
C PRO A 257 12.26 6.73 4.58
N ILE A 258 11.79 7.90 5.04
CA ILE A 258 11.31 8.99 4.19
C ILE A 258 12.48 9.90 3.89
N ARG A 259 12.66 10.22 2.60
CA ARG A 259 13.74 11.06 2.09
C ARG A 259 13.26 12.45 1.70
#